data_6f2509a22acb3f6df1c220b38c961ea1
#
_entry.id   6f2509a22acb3f6df1c220b38c961ea1
#
_cell.length_a   1.000
_cell.length_b   1.000
_cell.length_c   1.000
_cell.angle_alpha   90.00
_cell.angle_beta   90.00
_cell.angle_gamma   90.00
#
_symmetry.space_group_name_H-M   'P 1'
#
loop_
_entity.id
_entity.type
_entity.pdbx_description
1 polymer ?
#
loop_
_entity_poly.entity_id
_entity_poly.type
_entity_poly.pdbx_seq_one_letter_code
_entity_poly.pdbx_strand_id
1 'polypeptide(L)'
;ESRGLGDVYKRQLYVCSELFVGNNNFELIDQFKIKQIRIVKLSKKVFNSLSYRDKPDGILSLFITKKLTIEDFNLSGPILVADSIEKPGNLGTMIRTARAFNFLNIISADGVTDIYNPNVIRSSIGHIFNINIFSEDSEETVSVLKKLNYDIISLDPFSEKSIKSYKPNKNYALIVGSEQYGISDIWKKNAS
;
A
#
# COMPACT_ATOMS: atom_id res chain seq x y z
N GLU A 1 12.99 16.02 -4.17
CA GLU A 1 12.66 15.82 -2.75
C GLU A 1 11.83 14.55 -2.59
N SER A 2 12.43 13.51 -2.02
CA SER A 2 11.72 12.27 -1.74
C SER A 2 10.72 12.51 -0.60
N ARG A 3 9.46 12.79 -0.93
CA ARG A 3 8.34 12.76 0.00
C ARG A 3 7.97 11.34 0.46
N GLY A 4 8.82 10.37 0.21
CA GLY A 4 8.66 9.01 0.65
C GLY A 4 9.14 8.84 2.08
N LEU A 5 8.30 8.37 2.98
CA LEU A 5 8.46 8.11 4.41
C LEU A 5 8.06 9.27 5.36
N GLY A 6 7.35 10.31 4.89
CA GLY A 6 6.95 11.45 5.72
C GLY A 6 6.02 11.09 6.88
N ASP A 7 5.21 10.05 6.74
CA ASP A 7 4.12 9.75 7.67
C ASP A 7 4.28 8.49 8.51
N VAL A 8 5.33 7.70 8.25
CA VAL A 8 5.67 6.55 9.08
C VAL A 8 6.79 6.94 10.02
N TYR A 9 6.49 7.12 11.30
CA TYR A 9 7.51 7.41 12.30
C TYR A 9 8.39 6.19 12.52
N LYS A 10 9.62 6.23 12.01
CA LYS A 10 10.64 5.22 12.31
C LYS A 10 10.96 5.28 13.80
N ARG A 11 10.64 4.22 14.51
CA ARG A 11 10.86 4.15 15.95
C ARG A 11 12.25 3.62 16.27
N GLN A 12 12.71 2.63 15.49
CA GLN A 12 13.92 1.91 15.81
C GLN A 12 14.46 1.14 14.59
N LEU A 13 15.79 1.04 14.49
CA LEU A 13 16.49 0.22 13.53
C LEU A 13 17.28 -0.85 14.27
N TYR A 14 17.08 -2.11 13.91
CA TYR A 14 17.88 -3.23 14.38
C TYR A 14 18.84 -3.66 13.30
N VAL A 15 20.11 -3.87 13.64
CA VAL A 15 21.17 -4.19 12.68
C VAL A 15 22.00 -5.38 13.13
N CYS A 16 22.35 -6.24 12.18
CA CYS A 16 23.31 -7.32 12.34
C CYS A 16 24.33 -7.25 11.21
N SER A 17 25.48 -6.66 11.47
CA SER A 17 26.52 -6.44 10.44
C SER A 17 27.11 -7.72 9.85
N GLU A 18 27.04 -8.84 10.58
CA GLU A 18 27.46 -10.16 10.09
C GLU A 18 26.62 -10.69 8.92
N LEU A 19 25.40 -10.12 8.73
CA LEU A 19 24.47 -10.51 7.68
C LEU A 19 24.46 -9.53 6.49
N PHE A 20 25.27 -8.49 6.51
CA PHE A 20 25.30 -7.51 5.45
C PHE A 20 25.84 -8.09 4.15
N VAL A 21 25.18 -7.76 3.05
CA VAL A 21 25.60 -8.10 1.70
C VAL A 21 25.93 -6.81 0.96
N GLY A 22 27.22 -6.58 0.73
CA GLY A 22 27.73 -5.35 0.10
C GLY A 22 27.73 -4.13 1.04
N ASN A 23 27.96 -2.94 0.47
CA ASN A 23 28.17 -1.70 1.22
C ASN A 23 26.90 -0.86 1.44
N ASN A 24 25.84 -1.11 0.71
CA ASN A 24 24.62 -0.29 0.75
C ASN A 24 24.00 -0.20 2.15
N ASN A 25 24.18 -1.23 2.99
CA ASN A 25 23.65 -1.28 4.33
C ASN A 25 24.36 -0.26 5.26
N PHE A 26 25.63 0.02 5.04
CA PHE A 26 26.36 1.02 5.83
C PHE A 26 25.90 2.44 5.48
N GLU A 27 25.71 2.75 4.21
CA GLU A 27 25.18 4.04 3.75
C GLU A 27 23.78 4.31 4.32
N LEU A 28 22.93 3.27 4.32
CA LEU A 28 21.60 3.36 4.91
C LEU A 28 21.67 3.64 6.42
N ILE A 29 22.55 2.98 7.16
CA ILE A 29 22.75 3.19 8.59
C ILE A 29 23.17 4.64 8.87
N ASP A 30 24.07 5.22 8.06
CA ASP A 30 24.52 6.59 8.23
C ASP A 30 23.38 7.60 8.00
N GLN A 31 22.51 7.35 7.01
CA GLN A 31 21.30 8.15 6.84
C GLN A 31 20.38 8.10 8.07
N PHE A 32 20.27 6.93 8.73
CA PHE A 32 19.47 6.78 9.94
C PHE A 32 20.10 7.49 11.14
N LYS A 33 21.44 7.50 11.25
CA LYS A 33 22.17 8.27 12.28
C LYS A 33 21.90 9.77 12.15
N ILE A 34 21.97 10.30 10.91
CA ILE A 34 21.69 11.72 10.62
C ILE A 34 20.27 12.09 11.09
N LYS A 35 19.31 11.19 10.93
CA LYS A 35 17.92 11.38 11.37
C LYS A 35 17.70 11.08 12.86
N GLN A 36 18.74 10.85 13.64
CA GLN A 36 18.72 10.56 15.08
C GLN A 36 17.81 9.36 15.46
N ILE A 37 17.67 8.39 14.57
CA ILE A 37 16.86 7.20 14.81
C ILE A 37 17.68 6.23 15.66
N ARG A 38 17.07 5.68 16.71
CA ARG A 38 17.72 4.70 17.58
C ARG A 38 18.13 3.46 16.79
N ILE A 39 19.43 3.13 16.83
CA ILE A 39 20.02 1.96 16.19
C ILE A 39 20.43 0.96 17.27
N VAL A 40 19.97 -0.28 17.15
CA VAL A 40 20.28 -1.37 18.09
C VAL A 40 21.03 -2.46 17.33
N LYS A 41 22.26 -2.76 17.77
CA LYS A 41 23.05 -3.87 17.23
C LYS A 41 22.58 -5.18 17.86
N LEU A 42 22.37 -6.19 17.03
CA LEU A 42 21.96 -7.53 17.45
C LEU A 42 22.97 -8.57 17.00
N SER A 43 23.10 -9.64 17.79
CA SER A 43 23.80 -10.83 17.33
C SER A 43 23.00 -11.55 16.24
N LYS A 44 23.67 -12.33 15.39
CA LYS A 44 23.04 -13.10 14.31
C LYS A 44 21.91 -14.01 14.83
N LYS A 45 22.11 -14.65 15.98
CA LYS A 45 21.11 -15.52 16.61
C LYS A 45 19.82 -14.75 16.93
N VAL A 46 19.95 -13.61 17.59
CA VAL A 46 18.78 -12.77 17.97
C VAL A 46 18.15 -12.15 16.74
N PHE A 47 18.94 -11.68 15.77
CA PHE A 47 18.42 -11.10 14.55
C PHE A 47 17.57 -12.10 13.75
N ASN A 48 18.06 -13.33 13.59
CA ASN A 48 17.32 -14.39 12.89
C ASN A 48 16.01 -14.76 13.60
N SER A 49 15.95 -14.72 14.93
CA SER A 49 14.70 -15.00 15.66
C SER A 49 13.65 -13.90 15.53
N LEU A 50 14.05 -12.66 15.22
CA LEU A 50 13.16 -11.52 14.99
C LEU A 50 12.79 -11.34 13.53
N SER A 51 13.60 -11.89 12.62
CA SER A 51 13.40 -11.70 11.19
C SER A 51 12.24 -12.54 10.66
N TYR A 52 11.39 -11.91 9.86
CA TYR A 52 10.33 -12.61 9.13
C TYR A 52 10.86 -13.39 7.90
N ARG A 53 12.09 -13.07 7.45
CA ARG A 53 12.70 -13.68 6.26
C ARG A 53 13.62 -14.82 6.65
N ASP A 54 13.62 -15.91 5.86
CA ASP A 54 14.53 -17.04 6.04
C ASP A 54 16.00 -16.65 5.82
N LYS A 55 16.26 -15.73 4.92
CA LYS A 55 17.60 -15.18 4.61
C LYS A 55 17.57 -13.66 4.76
N PRO A 56 17.70 -13.14 5.99
CA PRO A 56 17.69 -11.71 6.22
C PRO A 56 19.01 -11.06 5.81
N ASP A 57 18.93 -9.78 5.42
CA ASP A 57 20.05 -8.95 4.97
C ASP A 57 20.64 -8.08 6.09
N GLY A 58 20.28 -8.34 7.33
CA GLY A 58 20.86 -7.71 8.51
C GLY A 58 20.28 -6.37 8.91
N ILE A 59 19.18 -5.93 8.27
CA ILE A 59 18.45 -4.70 8.63
C ILE A 59 16.98 -5.02 8.87
N LEU A 60 16.47 -4.60 10.04
CA LEU A 60 15.06 -4.68 10.40
C LEU A 60 14.63 -3.35 11.02
N SER A 61 13.53 -2.80 10.54
CA SER A 61 13.02 -1.51 11.01
C SER A 61 11.67 -1.68 11.70
N LEU A 62 11.51 -1.02 12.85
CA LEU A 62 10.24 -0.90 13.54
C LEU A 62 9.65 0.48 13.26
N PHE A 63 8.40 0.51 12.82
CA PHE A 63 7.66 1.73 12.52
C PHE A 63 6.42 1.86 13.39
N ILE A 64 5.96 3.08 13.57
CA ILE A 64 4.60 3.34 14.07
C ILE A 64 3.74 3.61 12.85
N THR A 65 2.69 2.84 12.69
CA THR A 65 1.68 3.07 11.66
C THR A 65 0.69 4.12 12.13
N LYS A 66 0.32 5.06 11.27
CA LYS A 66 -0.84 5.91 11.48
C LYS A 66 -2.08 5.19 10.96
N LYS A 67 -3.17 5.27 11.69
CA LYS A 67 -4.47 4.99 11.11
C LYS A 67 -4.86 6.22 10.32
N LEU A 68 -4.81 6.12 9.01
CA LEU A 68 -5.23 7.15 8.09
C LEU A 68 -6.67 6.84 7.66
N THR A 69 -7.48 7.88 7.56
CA THR A 69 -8.85 7.82 7.06
C THR A 69 -8.94 8.55 5.74
N ILE A 70 -10.03 8.39 5.03
CA ILE A 70 -10.26 9.07 3.75
C ILE A 70 -10.20 10.60 3.88
N GLU A 71 -10.55 11.13 5.06
CA GLU A 71 -10.56 12.57 5.35
C GLU A 71 -9.15 13.17 5.48
N ASP A 72 -8.14 12.33 5.80
CA ASP A 72 -6.74 12.75 5.94
C ASP A 72 -6.10 13.07 4.58
N PHE A 73 -6.77 12.75 3.48
CA PHE A 73 -6.21 12.89 2.14
C PHE A 73 -6.98 13.90 1.28
N ASN A 74 -6.23 14.75 0.62
CA ASN A 74 -6.77 15.53 -0.48
C ASN A 74 -6.87 14.65 -1.73
N LEU A 75 -7.98 13.94 -1.89
CA LEU A 75 -8.20 13.06 -3.02
C LEU A 75 -8.31 13.88 -4.30
N SER A 76 -7.41 13.63 -5.24
CA SER A 76 -7.44 14.23 -6.58
C SER A 76 -6.84 13.26 -7.59
N GLY A 77 -7.36 13.28 -8.82
CA GLY A 77 -6.94 12.37 -9.88
C GLY A 77 -7.45 10.94 -9.69
N PRO A 78 -6.85 9.94 -10.34
CA PRO A 78 -7.33 8.57 -10.30
C PRO A 78 -7.11 7.90 -8.94
N ILE A 79 -8.09 7.13 -8.51
CA ILE A 79 -8.06 6.30 -7.29
C ILE A 79 -8.18 4.84 -7.71
N LEU A 80 -7.38 3.96 -7.12
CA LEU A 80 -7.58 2.52 -7.21
C LEU A 80 -8.31 2.03 -5.96
N VAL A 81 -9.43 1.35 -6.13
CA VAL A 81 -10.15 0.70 -5.04
C VAL A 81 -9.95 -0.81 -5.12
N ALA A 82 -9.40 -1.38 -4.08
CA ALA A 82 -9.18 -2.80 -3.90
C ALA A 82 -10.33 -3.37 -3.07
N ASP A 83 -11.36 -3.91 -3.75
CA ASP A 83 -12.58 -4.41 -3.11
C ASP A 83 -12.37 -5.82 -2.56
N SER A 84 -12.39 -5.95 -1.23
CA SER A 84 -12.34 -7.22 -0.50
C SER A 84 -11.15 -8.10 -0.87
N ILE A 85 -9.98 -7.52 -1.11
CA ILE A 85 -8.77 -8.27 -1.48
C ILE A 85 -8.25 -9.06 -0.28
N GLU A 86 -8.20 -10.39 -0.41
CA GLU A 86 -7.84 -11.31 0.67
C GLU A 86 -6.34 -11.60 0.73
N LYS A 87 -5.68 -11.74 -0.43
CA LYS A 87 -4.28 -12.16 -0.49
C LYS A 87 -3.32 -10.97 -0.37
N PRO A 88 -2.43 -10.95 0.64
CA PRO A 88 -1.46 -9.88 0.82
C PRO A 88 -0.58 -9.63 -0.41
N GLY A 89 -0.20 -10.70 -1.13
CA GLY A 89 0.60 -10.61 -2.35
C GLY A 89 -0.10 -9.85 -3.47
N ASN A 90 -1.42 -10.01 -3.60
CA ASN A 90 -2.24 -9.32 -4.61
C ASN A 90 -2.35 -7.84 -4.28
N LEU A 91 -2.68 -7.50 -3.03
CA LEU A 91 -2.75 -6.11 -2.60
C LEU A 91 -1.41 -5.39 -2.84
N GLY A 92 -0.29 -6.00 -2.47
CA GLY A 92 1.03 -5.41 -2.73
C GLY A 92 1.36 -5.29 -4.23
N THR A 93 0.93 -6.24 -5.07
CA THR A 93 1.08 -6.14 -6.52
C THR A 93 0.22 -5.01 -7.09
N MET A 94 -1.00 -4.85 -6.61
CA MET A 94 -1.88 -3.73 -6.97
C MET A 94 -1.25 -2.38 -6.62
N ILE A 95 -0.69 -2.24 -5.41
CA ILE A 95 0.03 -1.03 -4.97
C ILE A 95 1.19 -0.71 -5.92
N ARG A 96 2.02 -1.70 -6.26
CA ARG A 96 3.15 -1.53 -7.18
C ARG A 96 2.69 -1.11 -8.57
N THR A 97 1.65 -1.75 -9.09
CA THR A 97 1.09 -1.46 -10.40
C THR A 97 0.45 -0.07 -10.44
N ALA A 98 -0.36 0.27 -9.44
CA ALA A 98 -0.96 1.59 -9.29
C ALA A 98 0.11 2.69 -9.33
N ARG A 99 1.18 2.51 -8.58
CA ARG A 99 2.29 3.48 -8.56
C ARG A 99 2.96 3.63 -9.93
N ALA A 100 3.13 2.53 -10.67
CA ALA A 100 3.71 2.56 -12.03
C ALA A 100 2.84 3.34 -13.01
N PHE A 101 1.52 3.31 -12.84
CA PHE A 101 0.55 4.08 -13.63
C PHE A 101 0.18 5.44 -13.01
N ASN A 102 0.96 5.91 -12.03
CA ASN A 102 0.77 7.19 -11.37
C ASN A 102 -0.57 7.35 -10.62
N PHE A 103 -1.16 6.26 -10.18
CA PHE A 103 -2.18 6.31 -9.15
C PHE A 103 -1.50 6.61 -7.81
N LEU A 104 -1.86 7.70 -7.20
CA LEU A 104 -1.28 8.13 -5.92
C LEU A 104 -2.16 7.77 -4.72
N ASN A 105 -3.41 7.40 -4.97
CA ASN A 105 -4.39 7.08 -3.95
C ASN A 105 -4.93 5.65 -4.16
N ILE A 106 -4.90 4.86 -3.10
CA ILE A 106 -5.48 3.51 -3.05
C ILE A 106 -6.38 3.40 -1.83
N ILE A 107 -7.54 2.80 -2.02
CA ILE A 107 -8.47 2.46 -0.94
C ILE A 107 -8.60 0.93 -0.89
N SER A 108 -8.31 0.33 0.25
CA SER A 108 -8.62 -1.07 0.54
C SER A 108 -10.03 -1.12 1.13
N ALA A 109 -11.03 -1.30 0.28
CA ALA A 109 -12.44 -1.30 0.67
C ALA A 109 -12.82 -2.69 1.23
N ASP A 110 -13.40 -2.73 2.42
CA ASP A 110 -13.74 -3.96 3.15
C ASP A 110 -12.57 -4.96 3.20
N GLY A 111 -11.35 -4.42 3.29
CA GLY A 111 -10.12 -5.20 3.18
C GLY A 111 -9.96 -6.19 4.32
N VAL A 112 -9.85 -7.47 3.99
CA VAL A 112 -9.56 -8.56 4.94
C VAL A 112 -8.07 -8.58 5.32
N THR A 113 -7.23 -8.05 4.45
CA THR A 113 -5.78 -8.02 4.64
C THR A 113 -5.34 -6.70 5.25
N ASP A 114 -4.57 -6.77 6.34
CA ASP A 114 -3.86 -5.60 6.87
C ASP A 114 -2.92 -5.02 5.80
N ILE A 115 -3.11 -3.74 5.48
CA ILE A 115 -2.30 -3.03 4.47
C ILE A 115 -0.80 -3.01 4.84
N TYR A 116 -0.45 -3.09 6.12
CA TYR A 116 0.92 -3.16 6.59
C TYR A 116 1.43 -4.59 6.85
N ASN A 117 0.68 -5.60 6.43
CA ASN A 117 1.16 -6.98 6.47
C ASN A 117 2.55 -7.10 5.80
N PRO A 118 3.52 -7.81 6.38
CA PRO A 118 4.87 -7.96 5.82
C PRO A 118 4.90 -8.44 4.36
N ASN A 119 3.94 -9.27 3.95
CA ASN A 119 3.85 -9.73 2.57
C ASN A 119 3.30 -8.65 1.62
N VAL A 120 2.44 -7.73 2.08
CA VAL A 120 2.02 -6.55 1.30
C VAL A 120 3.22 -5.63 1.09
N ILE A 121 3.95 -5.31 2.16
CA ILE A 121 5.15 -4.47 2.09
C ILE A 121 6.18 -5.07 1.11
N ARG A 122 6.42 -6.38 1.21
CA ARG A 122 7.37 -7.09 0.34
C ARG A 122 6.93 -7.10 -1.12
N SER A 123 5.68 -7.44 -1.42
CA SER A 123 5.17 -7.53 -2.80
C SER A 123 4.97 -6.17 -3.45
N SER A 124 4.76 -5.12 -2.66
CA SER A 124 4.73 -3.73 -3.14
C SER A 124 6.13 -3.18 -3.46
N ILE A 125 7.20 -3.88 -3.13
CA ILE A 125 8.61 -3.45 -3.30
C ILE A 125 8.85 -2.06 -2.64
N GLY A 126 8.21 -1.81 -1.50
CA GLY A 126 8.31 -0.55 -0.76
C GLY A 126 7.47 0.60 -1.31
N HIS A 127 6.75 0.43 -2.42
CA HIS A 127 5.88 1.48 -2.96
C HIS A 127 4.74 1.88 -2.03
N ILE A 128 4.36 1.02 -1.09
CA ILE A 128 3.38 1.35 -0.04
C ILE A 128 3.76 2.59 0.77
N PHE A 129 5.05 2.91 0.88
CA PHE A 129 5.52 4.10 1.59
C PHE A 129 5.52 5.38 0.74
N ASN A 130 5.20 5.28 -0.55
CA ASN A 130 5.20 6.38 -1.51
C ASN A 130 3.85 6.57 -2.19
N ILE A 131 2.80 6.04 -1.61
CA ILE A 131 1.42 6.11 -2.07
C ILE A 131 0.50 6.35 -0.87
N ASN A 132 -0.58 7.05 -1.08
CA ASN A 132 -1.62 7.19 -0.08
C ASN A 132 -2.46 5.90 -0.09
N ILE A 133 -2.41 5.14 0.99
CA ILE A 133 -3.22 3.94 1.15
C ILE A 133 -3.86 3.90 2.52
N PHE A 134 -5.14 3.56 2.55
CA PHE A 134 -5.90 3.38 3.79
C PHE A 134 -6.97 2.32 3.58
N SER A 135 -7.47 1.78 4.70
CA SER A 135 -8.60 0.85 4.71
C SER A 135 -9.84 1.60 5.12
N GLU A 136 -10.93 1.36 4.38
CA GLU A 136 -12.21 1.98 4.63
C GLU A 136 -13.35 1.00 4.32
N ASP A 137 -14.52 1.29 4.80
CA ASP A 137 -15.76 0.62 4.46
C ASP A 137 -16.22 0.98 3.05
N SER A 138 -16.80 0.01 2.32
CA SER A 138 -17.26 0.25 0.95
C SER A 138 -18.39 1.25 0.86
N GLU A 139 -19.32 1.28 1.83
CA GLU A 139 -20.44 2.22 1.85
C GLU A 139 -19.94 3.65 2.05
N GLU A 140 -19.04 3.84 3.02
CA GLU A 140 -18.42 5.15 3.27
C GLU A 140 -17.58 5.59 2.06
N THR A 141 -16.81 4.69 1.47
CA THR A 141 -16.02 4.99 0.27
C THR A 141 -16.90 5.44 -0.89
N VAL A 142 -18.01 4.75 -1.18
CA VAL A 142 -18.97 5.17 -2.23
C VAL A 142 -19.56 6.54 -1.92
N SER A 143 -19.94 6.78 -0.65
CA SER A 143 -20.50 8.07 -0.22
C SER A 143 -19.53 9.21 -0.51
N VAL A 144 -18.27 9.07 -0.13
CA VAL A 144 -17.23 10.08 -0.35
C VAL A 144 -16.93 10.27 -1.83
N LEU A 145 -16.79 9.20 -2.60
CA LEU A 145 -16.52 9.29 -4.05
C LEU A 145 -17.64 10.04 -4.78
N LYS A 146 -18.89 9.78 -4.44
CA LYS A 146 -20.05 10.52 -5.00
C LYS A 146 -20.05 11.98 -4.61
N LYS A 147 -19.80 12.30 -3.34
CA LYS A 147 -19.71 13.68 -2.84
C LYS A 147 -18.61 14.47 -3.56
N LEU A 148 -17.52 13.81 -3.93
CA LEU A 148 -16.40 14.41 -4.66
C LEU A 148 -16.55 14.34 -6.20
N ASN A 149 -17.70 13.88 -6.70
CA ASN A 149 -18.01 13.74 -8.14
C ASN A 149 -16.98 12.87 -8.89
N TYR A 150 -16.62 11.73 -8.33
CA TYR A 150 -15.81 10.72 -9.00
C TYR A 150 -16.66 9.83 -9.90
N ASP A 151 -16.14 9.51 -11.09
CA ASP A 151 -16.68 8.41 -11.89
C ASP A 151 -16.26 7.10 -11.22
N ILE A 152 -17.21 6.25 -10.89
CA ILE A 152 -16.96 4.93 -10.29
C ILE A 152 -16.97 3.88 -11.40
N ILE A 153 -15.82 3.25 -11.67
CA ILE A 153 -15.65 2.32 -12.78
C ILE A 153 -15.33 0.94 -12.22
N SER A 154 -16.26 0.00 -12.31
CA SER A 154 -16.06 -1.38 -11.90
C SER A 154 -15.47 -2.22 -13.04
N LEU A 155 -14.37 -2.93 -12.76
CA LEU A 155 -13.78 -3.88 -13.69
C LEU A 155 -14.42 -5.26 -13.52
N ASP A 156 -15.51 -5.50 -14.22
CA ASP A 156 -16.23 -6.78 -14.21
C ASP A 156 -15.96 -7.55 -15.50
N PRO A 157 -15.43 -8.80 -15.45
CA PRO A 157 -15.19 -9.61 -16.63
C PRO A 157 -16.46 -9.97 -17.42
N PHE A 158 -17.63 -9.86 -16.78
CA PHE A 158 -18.93 -10.12 -17.41
C PHE A 158 -19.60 -8.85 -17.95
N SER A 159 -18.94 -7.70 -17.88
CA SER A 159 -19.47 -6.44 -18.42
C SER A 159 -19.52 -6.51 -19.96
N GLU A 160 -20.64 -6.09 -20.54
CA GLU A 160 -20.77 -5.91 -21.98
C GLU A 160 -20.01 -4.67 -22.49
N LYS A 161 -19.69 -3.72 -21.61
CA LYS A 161 -18.96 -2.50 -21.94
C LYS A 161 -17.45 -2.74 -21.93
N SER A 162 -16.78 -2.34 -22.97
CA SER A 162 -15.31 -2.39 -23.02
C SER A 162 -14.70 -1.13 -22.41
N ILE A 163 -13.70 -1.29 -21.54
CA ILE A 163 -12.93 -0.16 -20.98
C ILE A 163 -12.25 0.68 -22.07
N LYS A 164 -11.96 0.10 -23.25
CA LYS A 164 -11.35 0.84 -24.39
C LYS A 164 -12.26 1.92 -24.96
N SER A 165 -13.57 1.77 -24.82
CA SER A 165 -14.55 2.75 -25.27
C SER A 165 -14.91 3.79 -24.19
N TYR A 166 -14.46 3.57 -22.96
CA TYR A 166 -14.75 4.47 -21.85
C TYR A 166 -13.75 5.62 -21.78
N LYS A 167 -14.25 6.83 -21.62
CA LYS A 167 -13.44 8.03 -21.42
C LYS A 167 -13.78 8.60 -20.03
N PRO A 168 -13.01 8.28 -19.01
CA PRO A 168 -13.27 8.77 -17.67
C PRO A 168 -13.05 10.28 -17.58
N ASN A 169 -13.75 10.90 -16.65
CA ASN A 169 -13.43 12.26 -16.20
C ASN A 169 -12.02 12.30 -15.59
N LYS A 170 -11.53 13.49 -15.25
CA LYS A 170 -10.23 13.66 -14.59
C LYS A 170 -10.16 12.90 -13.27
N ASN A 171 -11.28 12.89 -12.51
CA ASN A 171 -11.40 12.19 -11.24
C ASN A 171 -12.24 10.92 -11.45
N TYR A 172 -11.60 9.77 -11.34
CA TYR A 172 -12.27 8.48 -11.41
C TYR A 172 -11.70 7.49 -10.40
N ALA A 173 -12.54 6.59 -9.95
CA ALA A 173 -12.18 5.47 -9.09
C ALA A 173 -12.30 4.17 -9.89
N LEU A 174 -11.20 3.44 -10.00
CA LEU A 174 -11.14 2.15 -10.66
C LEU A 174 -11.25 1.04 -9.63
N ILE A 175 -12.32 0.26 -9.70
CA ILE A 175 -12.63 -0.78 -8.72
C ILE A 175 -12.14 -2.13 -9.26
N VAL A 176 -11.33 -2.82 -8.46
CA VAL A 176 -10.84 -4.17 -8.73
C VAL A 176 -11.27 -5.07 -7.58
N GLY A 177 -12.03 -6.10 -7.88
CA GLY A 177 -12.57 -7.01 -6.90
C GLY A 177 -11.68 -8.19 -6.57
N SER A 178 -12.14 -8.99 -5.62
CA SER A 178 -11.52 -10.24 -5.18
C SER A 178 -11.37 -11.25 -6.32
N GLU A 179 -10.32 -12.08 -6.28
CA GLU A 179 -10.11 -13.16 -7.26
C GLU A 179 -11.22 -14.20 -7.24
N GLN A 180 -11.79 -14.46 -6.07
CA GLN A 180 -12.78 -15.52 -5.87
C GLN A 180 -14.20 -15.05 -6.17
N TYR A 181 -14.56 -13.84 -5.71
CA TYR A 181 -15.94 -13.35 -5.74
C TYR A 181 -16.15 -12.19 -6.72
N GLY A 182 -15.07 -11.64 -7.29
CA GLY A 182 -15.14 -10.49 -8.19
C GLY A 182 -15.49 -9.20 -7.43
N ILE A 183 -16.20 -8.31 -8.11
CA ILE A 183 -16.69 -7.04 -7.58
C ILE A 183 -17.93 -7.26 -6.72
N SER A 184 -17.99 -6.68 -5.54
CA SER A 184 -19.15 -6.75 -4.65
C SER A 184 -20.34 -5.94 -5.20
N ASP A 185 -21.55 -6.29 -4.74
CA ASP A 185 -22.81 -5.72 -5.26
C ASP A 185 -22.92 -4.21 -5.06
N ILE A 186 -22.32 -3.70 -3.99
CA ILE A 186 -22.34 -2.25 -3.73
C ILE A 186 -21.63 -1.49 -4.86
N TRP A 187 -20.50 -1.99 -5.33
CA TRP A 187 -19.76 -1.37 -6.42
C TRP A 187 -20.47 -1.52 -7.76
N LYS A 188 -21.07 -2.69 -8.04
CA LYS A 188 -21.88 -2.91 -9.25
C LYS A 188 -23.06 -1.96 -9.34
N LYS A 189 -23.75 -1.72 -8.23
CA LYS A 189 -24.91 -0.80 -8.17
C LYS A 189 -24.54 0.67 -8.33
N ASN A 190 -23.32 1.05 -8.00
CA ASN A 190 -22.86 2.43 -7.99
C ASN A 190 -21.88 2.78 -9.14
N ALA A 191 -21.51 1.80 -9.96
CA ALA A 191 -20.67 2.00 -11.14
C ALA A 191 -21.45 2.69 -12.29
N SER A 192 -20.69 3.42 -13.14
CA SER A 192 -21.20 4.14 -14.32
C SER A 192 -21.33 3.23 -15.54
#